data_dc8795424ff018ac60c1e410e4acc3f4
#
_entry.id   dc8795424ff018ac60c1e410e4acc3f4
#
_cell.length_a   1.000
_cell.length_b   1.000
_cell.length_c   1.000
_cell.angle_alpha   90.00
_cell.angle_beta   90.00
_cell.angle_gamma   90.00
#
_symmetry.space_group_name_H-M   'P 1'
#
loop_
_entity.id
_entity.type
_entity.pdbx_description
1 polymer ?
#
loop_
_entity_poly.entity_id
_entity_poly.type
_entity_poly.pdbx_seq_one_letter_code
_entity_poly.pdbx_strand_id
1 'polypeptide(L)'
;MKEKGGIPLLKRMMIMLALGVALGTLSGVEAKSAAHPKVLLAPTKVETITQETSVAQATPAVTNTEVKEEVKKENETQKPAFEDKRIEINLASKLLTLYQGDVGIRMYPIAPGKPSSPTPLGRRKVEDMEINPTWIDPDSDTKIPSGPDCPLGYRWIGIGGNYGIHGTNVASSIGTYASHGCVRMNEADVEDLFAHIVKGIPVDIIYERLVVEQAPDKTVIYYVYPDGYGRENLDVSDVKKRLSAFGVAGFADPDEVQHALAMADGDPNYVAKVYDLYLKGEKLKIHAYGKDGHIYLPVMALARAAGIQAEWSPNWKRISTAYGVANGLELGSAIYIDATDAPVLLHLTGHLNEKLDYELQ
;
A
#
# COMPACT_ATOMS: atom_id res chain seq x y z
N MET A 1 -33.09 15.16 -11.06
CA MET A 1 -31.80 14.51 -11.21
C MET A 1 -30.99 14.83 -9.95
N LYS A 2 -30.84 13.87 -9.04
CA LYS A 2 -30.03 14.05 -7.81
C LYS A 2 -28.63 13.54 -8.11
N GLU A 3 -27.64 14.43 -8.07
CA GLU A 3 -26.24 14.08 -8.10
C GLU A 3 -25.91 13.19 -6.89
N LYS A 4 -25.49 11.97 -7.15
CA LYS A 4 -24.90 11.11 -6.13
C LYS A 4 -23.44 11.53 -5.97
N GLY A 5 -23.16 12.31 -4.92
CA GLY A 5 -21.82 12.77 -4.59
C GLY A 5 -20.89 11.60 -4.22
N GLY A 6 -19.93 11.34 -5.07
CA GLY A 6 -18.78 10.50 -4.71
C GLY A 6 -18.00 11.13 -3.53
N ILE A 7 -17.43 10.28 -2.69
CA ILE A 7 -16.61 10.74 -1.55
C ILE A 7 -15.39 11.50 -2.12
N PRO A 8 -15.12 12.73 -1.68
CA PRO A 8 -13.98 13.50 -2.17
C PRO A 8 -12.66 12.74 -1.95
N LEU A 9 -11.72 12.85 -2.89
CA LEU A 9 -10.39 12.22 -2.84
C LEU A 9 -9.66 12.45 -1.51
N LEU A 10 -9.84 13.64 -0.93
CA LEU A 10 -9.30 14.03 0.38
C LEU A 10 -9.83 13.16 1.52
N LYS A 11 -11.07 12.68 1.45
CA LYS A 11 -11.67 11.79 2.44
C LYS A 11 -11.10 10.36 2.33
N ARG A 12 -10.68 9.96 1.12
CA ARG A 12 -10.03 8.67 0.85
C ARG A 12 -8.61 8.63 1.43
N MET A 13 -7.87 9.72 1.31
CA MET A 13 -6.55 9.88 1.93
C MET A 13 -6.59 9.87 3.46
N MET A 14 -7.63 10.47 4.07
CA MET A 14 -7.81 10.45 5.53
C MET A 14 -8.12 9.06 6.09
N ILE A 15 -8.68 8.16 5.30
CA ILE A 15 -8.93 6.76 5.73
C ILE A 15 -7.62 5.97 5.82
N MET A 16 -6.64 6.28 4.97
CA MET A 16 -5.30 5.66 5.05
C MET A 16 -4.39 6.27 6.12
N LEU A 17 -4.59 7.56 6.50
CA LEU A 17 -3.73 8.26 7.48
C LEU A 17 -4.29 8.34 8.90
N ALA A 18 -5.58 8.03 9.13
CA ALA A 18 -6.21 8.23 10.44
C ALA A 18 -6.25 6.95 11.27
N LEU A 19 -5.10 6.57 11.84
CA LEU A 19 -5.06 5.59 12.94
C LEU A 19 -3.96 5.84 13.94
N GLY A 20 -4.20 6.83 14.71
CA GLY A 20 -3.55 6.98 16.01
C GLY A 20 -4.54 7.58 16.99
N VAL A 21 -4.69 6.86 18.12
CA VAL A 21 -5.24 7.31 19.41
C VAL A 21 -6.75 7.47 19.55
N ALA A 22 -7.37 6.54 20.28
CA ALA A 22 -8.17 6.84 21.50
C ALA A 22 -8.54 5.54 22.24
N LEU A 23 -7.96 5.35 23.41
CA LEU A 23 -8.55 4.57 24.50
C LEU A 23 -9.53 5.46 25.28
N GLY A 24 -10.67 4.89 25.70
CA GLY A 24 -11.43 5.50 26.77
C GLY A 24 -12.94 5.25 26.75
N THR A 25 -13.37 4.26 27.54
CA THR A 25 -14.59 4.12 28.36
C THR A 25 -15.98 4.01 27.75
N LEU A 26 -16.61 2.91 28.21
CA LEU A 26 -17.97 2.40 28.10
C LEU A 26 -19.13 3.41 28.27
N SER A 27 -20.17 3.27 27.44
CA SER A 27 -21.48 2.72 27.82
C SER A 27 -22.53 2.90 26.70
N GLY A 28 -23.13 1.79 26.33
CA GLY A 28 -24.49 1.52 25.88
C GLY A 28 -25.19 2.40 24.86
N VAL A 29 -25.48 1.80 23.71
CA VAL A 29 -26.79 1.62 23.06
C VAL A 29 -26.56 1.22 21.58
N GLU A 30 -27.28 0.20 21.14
CA GLU A 30 -27.19 -0.43 19.84
C GLU A 30 -27.49 0.51 18.66
N ALA A 31 -26.58 0.52 17.68
CA ALA A 31 -26.91 0.80 16.30
C ALA A 31 -25.95 0.00 15.40
N LYS A 32 -26.49 -0.90 14.61
CA LYS A 32 -25.77 -1.67 13.60
C LYS A 32 -25.16 -0.70 12.57
N SER A 33 -23.86 -0.53 12.62
CA SER A 33 -23.06 0.05 11.55
C SER A 33 -21.78 -0.76 11.44
N ALA A 34 -21.55 -1.33 10.26
CA ALA A 34 -20.37 -2.11 9.96
C ALA A 34 -19.10 -1.26 10.22
N ALA A 35 -18.30 -1.68 11.19
CA ALA A 35 -17.04 -1.06 11.52
C ALA A 35 -15.97 -1.46 10.51
N HIS A 36 -15.41 -0.48 9.81
CA HIS A 36 -14.25 -0.66 8.95
C HIS A 36 -12.97 -0.79 9.77
N PRO A 37 -12.09 -1.76 9.49
CA PRO A 37 -10.80 -1.87 10.17
C PRO A 37 -9.85 -0.75 9.71
N LYS A 38 -9.24 -0.17 10.68
CA LYS A 38 -8.28 0.94 10.56
C LYS A 38 -6.84 0.39 10.41
N VAL A 39 -6.08 0.84 9.40
CA VAL A 39 -4.67 0.50 9.19
C VAL A 39 -3.75 1.38 10.05
N LEU A 40 -2.90 0.76 10.88
CA LEU A 40 -1.91 1.42 11.74
C LEU A 40 -0.54 1.44 11.05
N LEU A 41 -0.01 2.64 10.79
CA LEU A 41 1.42 2.83 10.61
C LEU A 41 2.04 3.07 12.00
N ALA A 42 3.07 2.33 12.37
CA ALA A 42 3.73 2.44 13.66
C ALA A 42 4.38 3.82 13.85
N PRO A 43 4.27 4.47 15.03
CA PRO A 43 4.90 5.75 15.28
C PRO A 43 6.39 5.59 15.54
N THR A 44 7.21 6.28 14.76
CA THR A 44 8.64 6.47 15.04
C THR A 44 8.80 7.44 16.23
N LYS A 45 9.40 6.96 17.29
CA LYS A 45 9.74 7.74 18.50
C LYS A 45 10.78 8.80 18.14
N VAL A 46 10.43 10.07 18.23
CA VAL A 46 11.38 11.19 18.14
C VAL A 46 11.92 11.43 19.55
N GLU A 47 13.19 11.12 19.77
CA GLU A 47 13.92 11.57 20.97
C GLU A 47 14.50 12.95 20.70
N THR A 48 14.05 13.92 21.48
CA THR A 48 14.56 15.30 21.49
C THR A 48 15.85 15.33 22.28
N ILE A 49 16.97 15.59 21.61
CA ILE A 49 18.26 15.85 22.28
C ILE A 49 18.36 17.35 22.49
N THR A 50 18.27 17.78 23.74
CA THR A 50 18.63 19.12 24.20
C THR A 50 20.15 19.17 24.42
N GLN A 51 20.82 20.05 23.67
CA GLN A 51 22.22 20.40 23.92
C GLN A 51 22.30 21.53 24.96
N GLU A 52 22.89 21.26 26.10
CA GLU A 52 23.41 22.31 26.97
C GLU A 52 24.91 22.53 26.72
N THR A 53 25.25 23.76 26.43
CA THR A 53 26.62 24.27 26.30
C THR A 53 27.19 24.61 27.65
N SER A 54 28.39 24.08 27.99
CA SER A 54 29.28 24.74 28.97
C SER A 54 30.73 24.64 28.54
N VAL A 55 31.36 25.81 28.52
CA VAL A 55 32.77 26.08 28.22
C VAL A 55 33.61 25.93 29.49
N ALA A 56 34.76 25.24 29.47
CA ALA A 56 35.93 25.60 30.26
C ALA A 56 37.21 24.93 29.73
N GLN A 57 38.25 25.75 29.66
CA GLN A 57 39.62 25.52 29.21
C GLN A 57 40.42 24.64 30.16
N ALA A 58 41.40 23.88 29.65
CA ALA A 58 42.82 23.95 29.96
C ALA A 58 43.59 22.69 29.49
N THR A 59 44.62 22.89 28.70
CA THR A 59 45.74 21.94 28.45
C THR A 59 46.74 21.96 29.63
N PRO A 60 47.65 20.93 29.84
CA PRO A 60 48.69 20.53 28.89
C PRO A 60 49.13 19.04 28.91
N ALA A 61 49.68 18.63 27.78
CA ALA A 61 50.87 17.82 27.46
C ALA A 61 51.21 16.46 28.09
N VAL A 62 51.64 15.56 27.16
CA VAL A 62 52.67 14.48 27.20
C VAL A 62 52.24 13.15 27.82
N THR A 63 52.18 12.05 27.07
CA THR A 63 53.24 11.16 26.54
C THR A 63 52.63 10.02 25.71
N ASN A 64 53.33 9.66 24.64
CA ASN A 64 53.18 8.42 23.87
C ASN A 64 53.40 7.19 24.74
N THR A 65 52.59 6.14 24.53
CA THR A 65 53.04 4.76 24.28
C THR A 65 51.83 3.85 24.02
N GLU A 66 51.87 3.19 22.88
CA GLU A 66 51.25 1.91 22.50
C GLU A 66 49.90 1.48 23.11
N VAL A 67 48.83 1.50 22.29
CA VAL A 67 47.94 0.37 22.08
C VAL A 67 47.45 0.42 20.60
N LYS A 68 48.16 -0.28 19.74
CA LYS A 68 47.62 -0.81 18.49
C LYS A 68 46.94 -2.12 18.87
N GLU A 69 45.66 -2.18 18.66
CA GLU A 69 44.74 -3.31 18.48
C GLU A 69 43.47 -3.09 19.28
N GLU A 70 42.47 -2.45 18.66
CA GLU A 70 41.04 -2.65 18.86
C GLU A 70 40.24 -1.52 18.22
N VAL A 71 40.53 -1.22 16.95
CA VAL A 71 39.62 -0.42 16.11
C VAL A 71 39.40 -1.15 14.78
N LYS A 72 38.69 -2.26 14.89
CA LYS A 72 38.19 -2.98 13.70
C LYS A 72 36.90 -3.66 14.04
N LYS A 73 35.85 -2.86 14.31
CA LYS A 73 34.43 -3.22 14.20
C LYS A 73 33.64 -1.98 14.60
N GLU A 74 33.26 -1.23 13.63
CA GLU A 74 32.09 -0.34 13.55
C GLU A 74 32.32 0.64 12.41
N ASN A 75 32.41 0.09 11.20
CA ASN A 75 32.10 0.83 10.00
C ASN A 75 30.96 0.05 9.31
N GLU A 76 29.84 -0.09 9.99
CA GLU A 76 28.58 -0.14 9.30
C GLU A 76 28.39 1.23 8.68
N THR A 77 28.77 1.33 7.40
CA THR A 77 28.50 2.44 6.54
C THR A 77 27.00 2.68 6.62
N GLN A 78 26.57 3.72 7.36
CA GLN A 78 25.20 4.22 7.30
C GLN A 78 24.94 4.52 5.84
N LYS A 79 24.18 3.66 5.18
CA LYS A 79 23.73 3.83 3.83
C LYS A 79 23.05 5.21 3.74
N PRO A 80 23.40 6.08 2.78
CA PRO A 80 22.81 7.42 2.72
C PRO A 80 21.30 7.33 2.82
N ALA A 81 20.67 8.22 3.57
CA ALA A 81 19.21 8.21 3.86
C ALA A 81 18.32 8.24 2.60
N PHE A 82 18.91 8.39 1.42
CA PHE A 82 18.25 8.42 0.11
C PHE A 82 18.56 7.21 -0.78
N GLU A 83 19.50 6.33 -0.41
CA GLU A 83 19.68 5.05 -1.10
C GLU A 83 18.40 4.23 -0.94
N ASP A 84 17.94 3.58 -1.98
CA ASP A 84 16.69 2.82 -2.06
C ASP A 84 15.38 3.62 -2.11
N LYS A 85 15.41 4.95 -2.24
CA LYS A 85 14.20 5.71 -2.51
C LYS A 85 13.84 5.67 -3.99
N ARG A 86 12.54 5.53 -4.29
CA ARG A 86 11.98 5.69 -5.62
C ARG A 86 10.63 6.37 -5.56
N ILE A 87 10.30 7.07 -6.63
CA ILE A 87 8.97 7.64 -6.83
C ILE A 87 8.22 6.74 -7.81
N GLU A 88 6.98 6.43 -7.51
CA GLU A 88 6.06 5.80 -8.43
C GLU A 88 4.85 6.71 -8.66
N ILE A 89 4.52 6.96 -9.91
CA ILE A 89 3.39 7.79 -10.31
C ILE A 89 2.43 6.90 -11.09
N ASN A 90 1.30 6.55 -10.47
CA ASN A 90 0.24 5.83 -11.16
C ASN A 90 -0.80 6.82 -11.70
N LEU A 91 -0.82 6.98 -13.01
CA LEU A 91 -1.67 7.97 -13.68
C LEU A 91 -3.16 7.59 -13.63
N ALA A 92 -3.50 6.31 -13.57
CA ALA A 92 -4.89 5.86 -13.48
C ALA A 92 -5.49 6.19 -12.11
N SER A 93 -4.76 5.92 -11.03
CA SER A 93 -5.18 6.26 -9.65
C SER A 93 -5.03 7.74 -9.33
N LYS A 94 -4.21 8.47 -10.12
CA LYS A 94 -3.82 9.85 -9.85
C LYS A 94 -3.15 10.01 -8.49
N LEU A 95 -2.24 9.08 -8.19
CA LEU A 95 -1.44 9.05 -6.97
C LEU A 95 0.04 8.99 -7.29
N LEU A 96 0.84 9.68 -6.48
CA LEU A 96 2.28 9.60 -6.44
C LEU A 96 2.67 8.98 -5.09
N THR A 97 3.47 7.92 -5.12
CA THR A 97 3.97 7.26 -3.92
C THR A 97 5.49 7.37 -3.87
N LEU A 98 6.01 7.85 -2.74
CA LEU A 98 7.44 7.78 -2.41
C LEU A 98 7.69 6.49 -1.63
N TYR A 99 8.57 5.65 -2.15
CA TYR A 99 8.98 4.41 -1.52
C TYR A 99 10.36 4.53 -0.86
N GLN A 100 10.56 3.75 0.19
CA GLN A 100 11.85 3.41 0.77
C GLN A 100 12.01 1.88 0.69
N GLY A 101 12.85 1.37 -0.19
CA GLY A 101 12.81 -0.04 -0.58
C GLY A 101 11.43 -0.39 -1.17
N ASP A 102 10.77 -1.40 -0.59
CA ASP A 102 9.43 -1.83 -1.02
C ASP A 102 8.29 -1.21 -0.19
N VAL A 103 8.61 -0.34 0.77
CA VAL A 103 7.60 0.28 1.64
C VAL A 103 7.23 1.66 1.13
N GLY A 104 5.95 1.90 0.85
CA GLY A 104 5.40 3.22 0.57
C GLY A 104 5.40 4.08 1.84
N ILE A 105 6.24 5.10 1.87
CA ILE A 105 6.41 5.98 3.05
C ILE A 105 5.63 7.29 2.96
N ARG A 106 5.23 7.70 1.76
CA ARG A 106 4.41 8.89 1.48
C ARG A 106 3.53 8.64 0.28
N MET A 107 2.34 9.19 0.29
CA MET A 107 1.39 9.10 -0.83
C MET A 107 0.68 10.44 -1.01
N TYR A 108 0.62 10.92 -2.24
CA TYR A 108 0.07 12.23 -2.57
C TYR A 108 -0.89 12.15 -3.76
N PRO A 109 -2.02 12.85 -3.71
CA PRO A 109 -2.88 13.02 -4.87
C PRO A 109 -2.23 13.97 -5.89
N ILE A 110 -2.40 13.65 -7.15
CA ILE A 110 -1.80 14.40 -8.25
C ILE A 110 -2.83 14.77 -9.32
N ALA A 111 -2.44 15.69 -10.22
CA ALA A 111 -3.13 15.90 -11.49
C ALA A 111 -2.14 15.64 -12.64
N PRO A 112 -2.26 14.51 -13.35
CA PRO A 112 -1.46 14.23 -14.54
C PRO A 112 -1.99 14.95 -15.78
N GLY A 113 -1.34 14.70 -16.92
CA GLY A 113 -1.72 15.22 -18.21
C GLY A 113 -3.16 14.86 -18.61
N LYS A 114 -3.83 15.77 -19.32
CA LYS A 114 -5.15 15.50 -19.91
C LYS A 114 -5.04 14.46 -21.04
N PRO A 115 -6.13 13.79 -21.44
CA PRO A 115 -6.10 12.77 -22.50
C PRO A 115 -5.51 13.22 -23.82
N SER A 116 -5.68 14.51 -24.19
CA SER A 116 -5.09 15.09 -25.40
C SER A 116 -3.59 15.42 -25.28
N SER A 117 -3.04 15.37 -24.06
CA SER A 117 -1.63 15.66 -23.76
C SER A 117 -1.21 14.84 -22.53
N PRO A 118 -1.17 13.49 -22.64
CA PRO A 118 -0.97 12.63 -21.51
C PRO A 118 0.46 12.70 -20.96
N THR A 119 0.62 12.50 -19.66
CA THR A 119 1.94 12.28 -19.07
C THR A 119 2.56 11.00 -19.66
N PRO A 120 3.79 11.07 -20.22
CA PRO A 120 4.43 9.90 -20.81
C PRO A 120 4.80 8.85 -19.77
N LEU A 121 4.46 7.59 -20.06
CA LEU A 121 4.84 6.43 -19.24
C LEU A 121 6.34 6.13 -19.35
N GLY A 122 6.84 5.39 -18.37
CA GLY A 122 8.17 4.80 -18.38
C GLY A 122 9.05 5.24 -17.22
N ARG A 123 10.28 4.73 -17.24
CA ARG A 123 11.27 5.00 -16.20
C ARG A 123 12.00 6.30 -16.48
N ARG A 124 12.11 7.10 -15.44
CA ARG A 124 12.79 8.39 -15.42
C ARG A 124 13.61 8.52 -14.14
N LYS A 125 14.20 9.67 -13.91
CA LYS A 125 14.87 10.05 -12.66
C LYS A 125 14.66 11.53 -12.39
N VAL A 126 14.83 11.95 -11.16
CA VAL A 126 14.91 13.35 -10.79
C VAL A 126 16.20 13.94 -11.37
N GLU A 127 16.09 14.84 -12.35
CA GLU A 127 17.24 15.46 -13.02
C GLU A 127 17.62 16.82 -12.42
N ASP A 128 16.62 17.60 -12.07
CA ASP A 128 16.80 18.91 -11.44
C ASP A 128 15.74 19.16 -10.36
N MET A 129 16.03 20.11 -9.50
CA MET A 129 15.14 20.53 -8.40
C MET A 129 15.32 22.03 -8.20
N GLU A 130 14.21 22.79 -8.21
CA GLU A 130 14.22 24.24 -8.08
C GLU A 130 13.22 24.72 -7.02
N ILE A 131 13.65 25.64 -6.18
CA ILE A 131 12.82 26.37 -5.22
C ILE A 131 12.43 27.70 -5.86
N ASN A 132 11.16 28.04 -5.79
CA ASN A 132 10.60 29.26 -6.37
C ASN A 132 10.86 29.38 -7.88
N PRO A 133 10.45 28.38 -8.69
CA PRO A 133 10.65 28.41 -10.14
C PRO A 133 9.90 29.57 -10.79
N THR A 134 10.44 30.06 -11.89
CA THR A 134 9.71 30.98 -12.78
C THR A 134 9.07 30.17 -13.90
N TRP A 135 7.76 30.29 -14.05
CA TRP A 135 7.08 29.73 -15.21
C TRP A 135 7.29 30.57 -16.44
N ILE A 136 7.61 29.93 -17.57
CA ILE A 136 7.73 30.54 -18.86
C ILE A 136 6.64 29.94 -19.76
N ASP A 137 5.79 30.78 -20.30
CA ASP A 137 4.74 30.36 -21.22
C ASP A 137 5.39 29.91 -22.55
N PRO A 138 5.16 28.63 -22.94
CA PRO A 138 5.75 28.10 -24.17
C PRO A 138 5.24 28.79 -25.45
N ASP A 139 4.08 29.44 -25.40
CA ASP A 139 3.45 30.04 -26.56
C ASP A 139 3.73 31.56 -26.70
N SER A 140 4.10 32.23 -25.61
CA SER A 140 4.22 33.70 -25.60
C SER A 140 5.50 34.27 -24.96
N ASP A 141 6.40 33.42 -24.45
CA ASP A 141 7.58 33.82 -23.66
C ASP A 141 7.24 34.67 -22.40
N THR A 142 5.97 34.75 -22.02
CA THR A 142 5.54 35.45 -20.82
C THR A 142 6.12 34.74 -19.60
N LYS A 143 6.73 35.51 -18.70
CA LYS A 143 7.35 34.98 -17.47
C LYS A 143 6.49 35.32 -16.26
N ILE A 144 6.12 34.31 -15.51
CA ILE A 144 5.42 34.44 -14.21
C ILE A 144 6.36 33.94 -13.12
N PRO A 145 6.89 34.84 -12.27
CA PRO A 145 7.76 34.45 -11.16
C PRO A 145 6.98 33.62 -10.14
N SER A 146 7.71 32.89 -9.30
CA SER A 146 7.11 32.13 -8.20
C SER A 146 6.21 33.02 -7.35
N GLY A 147 5.07 32.47 -6.94
CA GLY A 147 4.06 33.16 -6.18
C GLY A 147 2.68 32.52 -6.34
N PRO A 148 1.64 33.12 -5.75
CA PRO A 148 0.29 32.58 -5.78
C PRO A 148 -0.30 32.39 -7.17
N ASP A 149 0.16 33.20 -8.14
CA ASP A 149 -0.29 33.17 -9.53
C ASP A 149 0.56 32.25 -10.43
N CYS A 150 1.67 31.73 -9.92
CA CYS A 150 2.59 30.88 -10.70
C CYS A 150 1.97 29.49 -10.95
N PRO A 151 1.82 29.07 -12.21
CA PRO A 151 1.31 27.74 -12.54
C PRO A 151 2.15 26.58 -12.00
N LEU A 152 3.46 26.81 -11.71
CA LEU A 152 4.38 25.82 -11.16
C LEU A 152 4.38 25.78 -9.62
N GLY A 153 3.72 26.74 -8.96
CA GLY A 153 3.81 26.87 -7.52
C GLY A 153 5.19 27.22 -7.01
N TYR A 154 5.59 26.67 -5.86
CA TYR A 154 6.85 26.99 -5.18
C TYR A 154 7.95 25.95 -5.33
N ARG A 155 7.68 24.81 -5.99
CA ARG A 155 8.66 23.72 -6.19
C ARG A 155 8.53 23.16 -7.60
N TRP A 156 9.69 22.92 -8.22
CA TRP A 156 9.82 22.18 -9.45
C TRP A 156 10.78 21.01 -9.24
N ILE A 157 10.39 19.83 -9.71
CA ILE A 157 11.18 18.60 -9.73
C ILE A 157 11.18 18.09 -11.15
N GLY A 158 12.25 18.39 -11.90
CA GLY A 158 12.41 17.97 -13.29
C GLY A 158 12.68 16.47 -13.39
N ILE A 159 11.96 15.80 -14.27
CA ILE A 159 12.07 14.35 -14.50
C ILE A 159 12.47 14.00 -15.93
N GLY A 160 13.06 14.98 -16.63
CA GLY A 160 13.57 14.86 -18.00
C GLY A 160 12.52 15.07 -19.09
N GLY A 161 12.99 15.43 -20.29
CA GLY A 161 12.14 15.62 -21.46
C GLY A 161 11.14 16.77 -21.33
N ASN A 162 11.48 17.85 -20.63
CA ASN A 162 10.62 19.00 -20.32
C ASN A 162 9.39 18.65 -19.46
N TYR A 163 9.41 17.50 -18.76
CA TYR A 163 8.38 17.11 -17.81
C TYR A 163 8.86 17.29 -16.38
N GLY A 164 7.97 17.69 -15.51
CA GLY A 164 8.25 17.86 -14.10
C GLY A 164 7.08 17.51 -13.20
N ILE A 165 7.39 17.36 -11.92
CA ILE A 165 6.44 17.31 -10.81
C ILE A 165 6.53 18.67 -10.13
N HIS A 166 5.42 19.37 -9.93
CA HIS A 166 5.42 20.74 -9.43
C HIS A 166 4.14 21.08 -8.66
N GLY A 167 4.16 22.17 -7.93
CA GLY A 167 2.99 22.72 -7.28
C GLY A 167 1.94 23.24 -8.27
N THR A 168 0.91 23.89 -7.80
CA THR A 168 -0.11 24.46 -8.68
C THR A 168 -0.87 25.59 -8.02
N ASN A 169 -1.14 26.65 -8.79
CA ASN A 169 -2.09 27.72 -8.40
C ASN A 169 -3.56 27.29 -8.56
N VAL A 170 -3.85 26.10 -9.08
CA VAL A 170 -5.20 25.56 -9.31
C VAL A 170 -5.37 24.26 -8.51
N ALA A 171 -5.52 24.39 -7.18
CA ALA A 171 -5.66 23.23 -6.27
C ALA A 171 -6.86 22.32 -6.64
N SER A 172 -7.95 22.88 -7.20
CA SER A 172 -9.11 22.12 -7.66
C SER A 172 -8.81 21.17 -8.83
N SER A 173 -7.66 21.31 -9.51
CA SER A 173 -7.23 20.39 -10.56
C SER A 173 -6.73 19.05 -10.02
N ILE A 174 -6.32 18.97 -8.75
CA ILE A 174 -5.80 17.76 -8.14
C ILE A 174 -6.88 16.66 -8.12
N GLY A 175 -6.49 15.44 -8.50
CA GLY A 175 -7.41 14.31 -8.69
C GLY A 175 -8.05 14.25 -10.07
N THR A 176 -7.73 15.19 -10.98
CA THR A 176 -8.22 15.20 -12.36
C THR A 176 -7.09 15.13 -13.38
N TYR A 177 -7.42 14.82 -14.64
CA TYR A 177 -6.49 14.87 -15.76
C TYR A 177 -6.47 16.30 -16.32
N ALA A 178 -5.53 17.15 -15.88
CA ALA A 178 -5.63 18.59 -16.10
C ALA A 178 -4.41 19.24 -16.77
N SER A 179 -3.21 18.65 -16.69
CA SER A 179 -1.99 19.29 -17.17
C SER A 179 -1.75 19.07 -18.67
N HIS A 180 -0.66 19.66 -19.20
CA HIS A 180 -0.15 19.41 -20.55
C HIS A 180 0.98 18.35 -20.55
N GLY A 181 1.00 17.46 -19.54
CA GLY A 181 1.95 16.35 -19.43
C GLY A 181 2.78 16.36 -18.15
N CYS A 182 3.02 17.49 -17.51
CA CYS A 182 3.62 17.56 -16.19
C CYS A 182 2.67 17.00 -15.12
N VAL A 183 3.17 16.76 -13.93
CA VAL A 183 2.42 16.23 -12.80
C VAL A 183 2.23 17.33 -11.75
N ARG A 184 0.98 17.76 -11.54
CA ARG A 184 0.66 18.78 -10.54
C ARG A 184 0.42 18.14 -9.18
N MET A 185 0.87 18.80 -8.12
CA MET A 185 0.62 18.47 -6.72
C MET A 185 0.06 19.69 -5.97
N ASN A 186 -0.60 19.47 -4.83
CA ASN A 186 -0.85 20.58 -3.91
C ASN A 186 0.48 21.18 -3.43
N GLU A 187 0.51 22.44 -3.05
CA GLU A 187 1.74 23.10 -2.59
C GLU A 187 2.38 22.40 -1.39
N ALA A 188 1.60 22.10 -0.35
CA ALA A 188 2.10 21.41 0.82
C ALA A 188 2.66 20.02 0.50
N ASP A 189 2.03 19.30 -0.44
CA ASP A 189 2.44 17.95 -0.83
C ASP A 189 3.75 17.96 -1.63
N VAL A 190 3.91 18.93 -2.57
CA VAL A 190 5.15 19.04 -3.34
C VAL A 190 6.32 19.53 -2.47
N GLU A 191 6.06 20.39 -1.49
CA GLU A 191 7.07 20.83 -0.54
C GLU A 191 7.54 19.69 0.36
N ASP A 192 6.61 18.86 0.86
CA ASP A 192 6.94 17.67 1.62
C ASP A 192 7.72 16.65 0.76
N LEU A 193 7.26 16.36 -0.45
CA LEU A 193 8.00 15.49 -1.37
C LEU A 193 9.42 16.01 -1.64
N PHE A 194 9.54 17.30 -1.95
CA PHE A 194 10.81 17.96 -2.25
C PHE A 194 11.83 17.83 -1.11
N ALA A 195 11.37 17.92 0.15
CA ALA A 195 12.22 17.77 1.33
C ALA A 195 12.72 16.33 1.53
N HIS A 196 12.06 15.34 0.92
CA HIS A 196 12.36 13.92 1.14
C HIS A 196 13.09 13.24 -0.02
N ILE A 197 13.44 13.98 -1.08
CA ILE A 197 14.10 13.44 -2.27
C ILE A 197 15.37 14.20 -2.61
N VAL A 198 16.16 13.62 -3.50
CA VAL A 198 17.36 14.24 -4.08
C VAL A 198 17.43 13.93 -5.58
N LYS A 199 18.28 14.67 -6.30
CA LYS A 199 18.59 14.39 -7.71
C LYS A 199 19.11 12.96 -7.88
N GLY A 200 18.69 12.30 -8.96
CA GLY A 200 19.05 10.91 -9.27
C GLY A 200 18.06 9.86 -8.78
N ILE A 201 17.10 10.20 -7.91
CA ILE A 201 16.07 9.24 -7.48
C ILE A 201 15.27 8.74 -8.69
N PRO A 202 15.09 7.40 -8.83
CA PRO A 202 14.26 6.82 -9.88
C PRO A 202 12.79 7.28 -9.78
N VAL A 203 12.17 7.50 -10.94
CA VAL A 203 10.76 7.86 -11.09
C VAL A 203 10.14 6.90 -12.09
N ASP A 204 9.26 6.02 -11.63
CA ASP A 204 8.49 5.11 -12.45
C ASP A 204 7.10 5.71 -12.70
N ILE A 205 6.76 5.96 -13.98
CA ILE A 205 5.44 6.47 -14.37
C ILE A 205 4.68 5.33 -15.02
N ILE A 206 3.61 4.89 -14.36
CA ILE A 206 2.79 3.74 -14.73
C ILE A 206 1.34 4.14 -14.96
N TYR A 207 0.58 3.24 -15.59
CA TYR A 207 -0.86 3.35 -15.75
C TYR A 207 -1.48 2.01 -15.37
N GLU A 208 -1.81 1.84 -14.09
CA GLU A 208 -2.45 0.64 -13.58
C GLU A 208 -3.82 0.98 -13.02
N ARG A 209 -4.87 0.45 -13.67
CA ARG A 209 -6.26 0.62 -13.23
C ARG A 209 -6.64 -0.37 -12.14
N LEU A 210 -6.02 -1.55 -12.13
CA LEU A 210 -6.25 -2.59 -11.15
C LEU A 210 -5.06 -2.70 -10.21
N VAL A 211 -5.22 -2.19 -9.00
CA VAL A 211 -4.21 -2.29 -7.93
C VAL A 211 -4.69 -3.30 -6.89
N VAL A 212 -3.81 -4.22 -6.49
CA VAL A 212 -4.09 -5.21 -5.43
C VAL A 212 -3.00 -5.08 -4.39
N GLU A 213 -3.39 -4.97 -3.13
CA GLU A 213 -2.47 -4.87 -2.01
C GLU A 213 -2.91 -5.73 -0.83
N GLN A 214 -1.99 -6.04 0.07
CA GLN A 214 -2.29 -6.65 1.34
C GLN A 214 -2.06 -5.64 2.46
N ALA A 215 -3.11 -5.35 3.21
CA ALA A 215 -3.05 -4.46 4.36
C ALA A 215 -2.29 -5.12 5.55
N PRO A 216 -1.78 -4.32 6.52
CA PRO A 216 -1.08 -4.85 7.70
C PRO A 216 -1.90 -5.85 8.54
N ASP A 217 -3.22 -5.77 8.51
CA ASP A 217 -4.13 -6.71 9.15
C ASP A 217 -4.36 -8.00 8.34
N LYS A 218 -3.52 -8.20 7.30
CA LYS A 218 -3.53 -9.32 6.36
C LYS A 218 -4.67 -9.33 5.34
N THR A 219 -5.53 -8.31 5.32
CA THR A 219 -6.63 -8.21 4.35
C THR A 219 -6.08 -7.93 2.95
N VAL A 220 -6.47 -8.72 1.96
CA VAL A 220 -6.23 -8.44 0.54
C VAL A 220 -7.35 -7.56 0.03
N ILE A 221 -6.96 -6.45 -0.57
CA ILE A 221 -7.84 -5.40 -1.07
C ILE A 221 -7.49 -5.15 -2.53
N TYR A 222 -8.49 -4.92 -3.37
CA TYR A 222 -8.25 -4.44 -4.73
C TYR A 222 -9.01 -3.14 -4.99
N TYR A 223 -8.47 -2.35 -5.90
CA TYR A 223 -9.00 -1.07 -6.34
C TYR A 223 -9.11 -1.09 -7.87
N VAL A 224 -10.22 -0.61 -8.40
CA VAL A 224 -10.41 -0.42 -9.84
C VAL A 224 -10.57 1.07 -10.12
N TYR A 225 -9.63 1.64 -10.84
CA TYR A 225 -9.64 3.06 -11.20
C TYR A 225 -10.26 3.29 -12.57
N PRO A 226 -10.83 4.49 -12.83
CA PRO A 226 -11.38 4.86 -14.14
C PRO A 226 -10.31 4.80 -15.24
N ASP A 227 -10.71 4.41 -16.44
CA ASP A 227 -9.85 4.46 -17.62
C ASP A 227 -9.86 5.86 -18.27
N GLY A 228 -9.20 6.81 -17.62
CA GLY A 228 -9.17 8.20 -18.08
C GLY A 228 -8.44 8.42 -19.40
N TYR A 229 -7.58 7.47 -19.80
CA TYR A 229 -6.85 7.52 -21.07
C TYR A 229 -7.36 6.54 -22.14
N GLY A 230 -8.34 5.68 -21.81
CA GLY A 230 -8.88 4.68 -22.72
C GLY A 230 -7.83 3.63 -23.12
N ARG A 231 -6.99 3.18 -22.18
CA ARG A 231 -5.84 2.31 -22.48
C ARG A 231 -6.01 0.88 -22.02
N GLU A 232 -6.87 0.63 -21.04
CA GLU A 232 -7.03 -0.69 -20.44
C GLU A 232 -8.50 -1.07 -20.36
N ASN A 233 -8.85 -2.21 -20.93
CA ASN A 233 -10.14 -2.84 -20.72
C ASN A 233 -9.93 -4.00 -19.74
N LEU A 234 -10.55 -3.92 -18.57
CA LEU A 234 -10.45 -4.93 -17.51
C LEU A 234 -11.73 -5.75 -17.45
N ASP A 235 -11.57 -7.05 -17.21
CA ASP A 235 -12.69 -7.96 -16.95
C ASP A 235 -12.51 -8.72 -15.62
N VAL A 236 -13.49 -9.55 -15.27
CA VAL A 236 -13.48 -10.35 -14.03
C VAL A 236 -12.27 -11.30 -13.98
N SER A 237 -11.81 -11.80 -15.12
CA SER A 237 -10.69 -12.72 -15.21
C SER A 237 -9.37 -12.02 -14.85
N ASP A 238 -9.20 -10.75 -15.24
CA ASP A 238 -8.03 -9.95 -14.91
C ASP A 238 -7.94 -9.73 -13.39
N VAL A 239 -9.07 -9.38 -12.75
CA VAL A 239 -9.13 -9.21 -11.29
C VAL A 239 -8.80 -10.53 -10.59
N LYS A 240 -9.44 -11.64 -10.99
CA LYS A 240 -9.16 -12.97 -10.40
C LYS A 240 -7.72 -13.41 -10.62
N LYS A 241 -7.13 -13.13 -11.78
CA LYS A 241 -5.73 -13.40 -12.06
C LYS A 241 -4.78 -12.65 -11.10
N ARG A 242 -5.03 -11.38 -10.85
CA ARG A 242 -4.24 -10.61 -9.86
C ARG A 242 -4.44 -11.14 -8.44
N LEU A 243 -5.67 -11.44 -8.04
CA LEU A 243 -6.00 -11.98 -6.73
C LEU A 243 -5.41 -13.39 -6.49
N SER A 244 -5.16 -14.17 -7.56
CA SER A 244 -4.55 -15.49 -7.46
C SER A 244 -3.12 -15.45 -6.94
N ALA A 245 -2.38 -14.35 -7.16
CA ALA A 245 -1.04 -14.15 -6.60
C ALA A 245 -1.05 -14.11 -5.06
N PHE A 246 -2.18 -13.74 -4.45
CA PHE A 246 -2.40 -13.75 -3.00
C PHE A 246 -3.17 -14.98 -2.53
N GLY A 247 -3.53 -15.90 -3.43
CA GLY A 247 -4.29 -17.10 -3.12
C GLY A 247 -5.79 -16.87 -2.83
N VAL A 248 -6.31 -15.66 -3.04
CA VAL A 248 -7.69 -15.28 -2.65
C VAL A 248 -8.68 -15.18 -3.79
N ALA A 249 -8.30 -15.55 -5.01
CA ALA A 249 -9.18 -15.45 -6.18
C ALA A 249 -10.51 -16.21 -6.05
N GLY A 250 -10.52 -17.33 -5.32
CA GLY A 250 -11.72 -18.12 -5.03
C GLY A 250 -12.68 -17.43 -4.05
N PHE A 251 -12.19 -16.52 -3.24
CA PHE A 251 -12.98 -15.76 -2.27
C PHE A 251 -13.61 -14.47 -2.85
N ALA A 252 -13.23 -14.10 -4.07
CA ALA A 252 -13.81 -12.94 -4.75
C ALA A 252 -15.07 -13.36 -5.51
N ASP A 253 -16.23 -12.81 -5.10
CA ASP A 253 -17.50 -13.02 -5.76
C ASP A 253 -17.48 -12.39 -7.16
N PRO A 254 -17.82 -13.12 -8.24
CA PRO A 254 -17.81 -12.58 -9.60
C PRO A 254 -18.74 -11.39 -9.80
N ASP A 255 -19.90 -11.36 -9.15
CA ASP A 255 -20.87 -10.28 -9.29
C ASP A 255 -20.38 -9.01 -8.57
N GLU A 256 -19.76 -9.15 -7.40
CA GLU A 256 -19.09 -8.04 -6.70
C GLU A 256 -17.93 -7.47 -7.53
N VAL A 257 -17.12 -8.35 -8.13
CA VAL A 257 -16.03 -7.94 -9.02
C VAL A 257 -16.56 -7.22 -10.27
N GLN A 258 -17.63 -7.75 -10.89
CA GLN A 258 -18.27 -7.10 -12.05
C GLN A 258 -18.82 -5.72 -11.67
N HIS A 259 -19.40 -5.59 -10.49
CA HIS A 259 -19.89 -4.30 -9.99
C HIS A 259 -18.74 -3.31 -9.79
N ALA A 260 -17.63 -3.73 -9.15
CA ALA A 260 -16.45 -2.88 -8.95
C ALA A 260 -15.84 -2.42 -10.28
N LEU A 261 -15.79 -3.29 -11.28
CA LEU A 261 -15.35 -2.96 -12.64
C LEU A 261 -16.26 -1.93 -13.32
N ALA A 262 -17.56 -2.05 -13.13
CA ALA A 262 -18.55 -1.11 -13.70
C ALA A 262 -18.49 0.26 -13.02
N MET A 263 -18.27 0.31 -11.71
CA MET A 263 -18.13 1.56 -10.95
C MET A 263 -16.78 2.22 -11.21
N ALA A 264 -15.70 1.45 -11.19
CA ALA A 264 -14.32 1.88 -11.40
C ALA A 264 -14.02 3.21 -10.69
N ASP A 265 -14.44 3.33 -9.43
CA ASP A 265 -14.39 4.59 -8.67
C ASP A 265 -13.13 4.71 -7.79
N GLY A 266 -12.32 3.64 -7.74
CA GLY A 266 -11.14 3.53 -6.91
C GLY A 266 -11.45 3.32 -5.42
N ASP A 267 -12.67 2.86 -5.09
CA ASP A 267 -13.00 2.47 -3.73
C ASP A 267 -12.41 1.08 -3.39
N PRO A 268 -12.08 0.84 -2.11
CA PRO A 268 -11.51 -0.43 -1.68
C PRO A 268 -12.54 -1.56 -1.75
N ASN A 269 -12.14 -2.67 -2.36
CA ASN A 269 -12.90 -3.90 -2.41
C ASN A 269 -12.16 -4.97 -1.58
N TYR A 270 -12.73 -5.38 -0.47
CA TYR A 270 -12.13 -6.31 0.49
C TYR A 270 -12.45 -7.75 0.08
N VAL A 271 -11.41 -8.62 0.01
CA VAL A 271 -11.59 -10.00 -0.47
C VAL A 271 -11.55 -10.99 0.68
N ALA A 272 -10.38 -11.17 1.28
CA ALA A 272 -10.14 -12.08 2.40
C ALA A 272 -8.83 -11.71 3.11
N LYS A 273 -8.66 -12.16 4.35
CA LYS A 273 -7.37 -12.12 5.06
C LYS A 273 -6.55 -13.36 4.72
N VAL A 274 -5.25 -13.20 4.59
CA VAL A 274 -4.32 -14.31 4.31
C VAL A 274 -3.37 -14.46 5.48
N TYR A 275 -3.50 -15.56 6.19
CA TYR A 275 -2.69 -15.87 7.36
C TYR A 275 -1.64 -16.93 7.03
N ASP A 276 -0.41 -16.72 7.48
CA ASP A 276 0.58 -17.79 7.48
C ASP A 276 0.07 -18.95 8.35
N LEU A 277 0.19 -20.18 7.84
CA LEU A 277 -0.34 -21.37 8.50
C LEU A 277 0.80 -22.20 9.07
N TYR A 278 0.70 -22.49 10.35
CA TYR A 278 1.66 -23.34 11.07
C TYR A 278 0.98 -24.63 11.56
N LEU A 279 1.66 -25.74 11.43
CA LEU A 279 1.25 -27.04 11.98
C LEU A 279 2.32 -27.51 12.97
N LYS A 280 1.97 -27.62 14.26
CA LYS A 280 2.89 -28.04 15.34
C LYS A 280 4.22 -27.26 15.35
N GLY A 281 4.14 -25.94 15.10
CA GLY A 281 5.28 -25.03 15.07
C GLY A 281 6.02 -24.93 13.73
N GLU A 282 5.70 -25.76 12.73
CA GLU A 282 6.30 -25.72 11.41
C GLU A 282 5.44 -24.88 10.45
N LYS A 283 6.06 -23.90 9.77
CA LYS A 283 5.40 -23.08 8.76
C LYS A 283 5.11 -23.91 7.51
N LEU A 284 3.84 -23.93 7.10
CA LEU A 284 3.41 -24.60 5.87
C LEU A 284 3.54 -23.66 4.65
N LYS A 285 3.58 -24.25 3.45
CA LYS A 285 3.56 -23.50 2.17
C LYS A 285 2.12 -23.19 1.70
N ILE A 286 1.15 -23.32 2.58
CA ILE A 286 -0.26 -23.01 2.37
C ILE A 286 -0.70 -22.02 3.43
N HIS A 287 -1.82 -21.33 3.18
CA HIS A 287 -2.33 -20.27 4.05
C HIS A 287 -3.70 -20.65 4.60
N ALA A 288 -4.04 -20.08 5.76
CA ALA A 288 -5.41 -19.98 6.22
C ALA A 288 -6.02 -18.67 5.73
N TYR A 289 -7.33 -18.63 5.54
CA TYR A 289 -8.02 -17.46 4.97
C TYR A 289 -9.15 -17.01 5.88
N GLY A 290 -9.19 -15.72 6.20
CA GLY A 290 -10.27 -15.12 7.00
C GLY A 290 -11.26 -14.38 6.11
N LYS A 291 -12.56 -14.74 6.18
CA LYS A 291 -13.62 -14.00 5.50
C LYS A 291 -14.92 -14.09 6.33
N ASP A 292 -15.62 -12.96 6.47
CA ASP A 292 -16.93 -12.86 7.12
C ASP A 292 -16.98 -13.47 8.55
N GLY A 293 -15.89 -13.31 9.30
CA GLY A 293 -15.76 -13.83 10.67
C GLY A 293 -15.37 -15.30 10.78
N HIS A 294 -15.21 -15.99 9.66
CA HIS A 294 -14.78 -17.40 9.58
C HIS A 294 -13.31 -17.50 9.16
N ILE A 295 -12.67 -18.59 9.59
CA ILE A 295 -11.33 -18.96 9.12
C ILE A 295 -11.44 -20.25 8.32
N TYR A 296 -10.96 -20.20 7.08
CA TYR A 296 -11.00 -21.31 6.13
C TYR A 296 -9.63 -21.97 6.00
N LEU A 297 -9.57 -23.27 6.15
CA LEU A 297 -8.36 -24.08 6.04
C LEU A 297 -8.39 -24.93 4.76
N PRO A 298 -7.34 -24.96 3.92
CA PRO A 298 -7.28 -25.79 2.71
C PRO A 298 -7.08 -27.25 3.10
N VAL A 299 -8.20 -27.95 3.36
CA VAL A 299 -8.24 -29.23 4.10
C VAL A 299 -7.45 -30.36 3.44
N MET A 300 -7.48 -30.49 2.10
CA MET A 300 -6.77 -31.56 1.40
C MET A 300 -5.24 -31.45 1.53
N ALA A 301 -4.74 -30.22 1.46
CA ALA A 301 -3.31 -29.95 1.63
C ALA A 301 -2.89 -30.05 3.11
N LEU A 302 -3.74 -29.57 4.03
CA LEU A 302 -3.50 -29.66 5.46
C LEU A 302 -3.53 -31.13 5.96
N ALA A 303 -4.51 -31.93 5.55
CA ALA A 303 -4.59 -33.35 5.88
C ALA A 303 -3.33 -34.10 5.40
N ARG A 304 -2.88 -33.82 4.19
CA ARG A 304 -1.61 -34.38 3.67
C ARG A 304 -0.41 -33.98 4.54
N ALA A 305 -0.30 -32.72 4.94
CA ALA A 305 0.76 -32.25 5.83
C ALA A 305 0.71 -32.90 7.22
N ALA A 306 -0.50 -33.19 7.72
CA ALA A 306 -0.72 -33.89 8.97
C ALA A 306 -0.60 -35.43 8.88
N GLY A 307 -0.37 -36.01 7.68
CA GLY A 307 -0.33 -37.46 7.48
C GLY A 307 -1.69 -38.14 7.57
N ILE A 308 -2.78 -37.43 7.35
CA ILE A 308 -4.16 -37.88 7.46
C ILE A 308 -4.74 -38.09 6.05
N GLN A 309 -5.39 -39.24 5.83
CA GLN A 309 -6.16 -39.47 4.60
C GLN A 309 -7.49 -38.72 4.69
N ALA A 310 -7.81 -37.95 3.65
CA ALA A 310 -9.05 -37.21 3.54
C ALA A 310 -9.68 -37.45 2.17
N GLU A 311 -10.99 -37.60 2.15
CA GLU A 311 -11.79 -37.83 0.94
C GLU A 311 -12.82 -36.73 0.76
N TRP A 312 -12.91 -36.20 -0.45
CA TRP A 312 -13.89 -35.19 -0.83
C TRP A 312 -15.05 -35.81 -1.60
N SER A 313 -16.26 -35.50 -1.19
CA SER A 313 -17.49 -35.89 -1.88
C SER A 313 -18.15 -34.66 -2.52
N PRO A 314 -17.99 -34.42 -3.85
CA PRO A 314 -18.53 -33.23 -4.54
C PRO A 314 -20.07 -33.15 -4.47
N ASN A 315 -20.73 -34.32 -4.56
CA ASN A 315 -22.19 -34.41 -4.55
C ASN A 315 -22.82 -33.99 -3.20
N TRP A 316 -22.13 -34.30 -2.11
CA TRP A 316 -22.59 -34.00 -0.77
C TRP A 316 -21.93 -32.77 -0.17
N LYS A 317 -20.93 -32.19 -0.89
CA LYS A 317 -20.08 -31.12 -0.39
C LYS A 317 -19.52 -31.40 1.01
N ARG A 318 -19.04 -32.64 1.20
CA ARG A 318 -18.49 -33.13 2.48
C ARG A 318 -17.10 -33.67 2.31
N ILE A 319 -16.30 -33.41 3.33
CA ILE A 319 -14.98 -34.00 3.52
C ILE A 319 -15.06 -35.02 4.64
N SER A 320 -14.43 -36.18 4.46
CA SER A 320 -14.35 -37.25 5.47
C SER A 320 -12.91 -37.65 5.72
N THR A 321 -12.63 -38.04 6.95
CA THR A 321 -11.37 -38.65 7.39
C THR A 321 -11.71 -39.87 8.26
N ALA A 322 -10.68 -40.59 8.78
CA ALA A 322 -10.89 -41.63 9.76
C ALA A 322 -11.50 -41.14 11.08
N TYR A 323 -11.45 -39.82 11.33
CA TYR A 323 -11.88 -39.21 12.58
C TYR A 323 -13.32 -38.66 12.54
N GLY A 324 -13.77 -38.22 11.36
CA GLY A 324 -15.09 -37.62 11.23
C GLY A 324 -15.42 -37.08 9.85
N VAL A 325 -16.53 -36.35 9.77
CA VAL A 325 -17.08 -35.75 8.56
C VAL A 325 -17.46 -34.30 8.84
N ALA A 326 -17.15 -33.40 7.91
CA ALA A 326 -17.59 -32.00 7.98
C ALA A 326 -18.02 -31.49 6.60
N ASN A 327 -18.62 -30.30 6.57
CA ASN A 327 -18.94 -29.63 5.32
C ASN A 327 -17.67 -29.05 4.71
N GLY A 328 -17.53 -29.17 3.38
CA GLY A 328 -16.46 -28.54 2.61
C GLY A 328 -16.98 -27.44 1.73
N LEU A 329 -16.16 -26.43 1.54
CA LEU A 329 -16.38 -25.32 0.63
C LEU A 329 -15.40 -25.45 -0.54
N GLU A 330 -15.91 -25.64 -1.75
CA GLU A 330 -15.11 -25.69 -2.97
C GLU A 330 -14.95 -24.29 -3.55
N LEU A 331 -13.71 -23.78 -3.57
CA LEU A 331 -13.38 -22.48 -4.16
C LEU A 331 -12.26 -22.66 -5.18
N GLY A 332 -12.60 -22.54 -6.46
CA GLY A 332 -11.69 -22.85 -7.55
C GLY A 332 -11.29 -24.32 -7.54
N SER A 333 -9.98 -24.62 -7.42
CA SER A 333 -9.47 -26.00 -7.38
C SER A 333 -9.18 -26.52 -5.96
N ALA A 334 -9.50 -25.74 -4.93
CA ALA A 334 -9.22 -26.09 -3.54
C ALA A 334 -10.50 -26.32 -2.72
N ILE A 335 -10.41 -27.27 -1.80
CA ILE A 335 -11.46 -27.58 -0.84
C ILE A 335 -11.05 -27.00 0.51
N TYR A 336 -11.95 -26.24 1.10
CA TYR A 336 -11.76 -25.62 2.40
C TYR A 336 -12.74 -26.17 3.41
N ILE A 337 -12.36 -26.15 4.68
CA ILE A 337 -13.24 -26.33 5.83
C ILE A 337 -13.23 -25.07 6.68
N ASP A 338 -14.27 -24.83 7.45
CA ASP A 338 -14.19 -23.90 8.57
C ASP A 338 -13.18 -24.42 9.61
N ALA A 339 -12.38 -23.55 10.18
CA ALA A 339 -11.36 -23.96 11.16
C ALA A 339 -11.95 -24.59 12.41
N THR A 340 -13.23 -24.33 12.72
CA THR A 340 -13.98 -24.97 13.82
C THR A 340 -14.22 -26.47 13.59
N ASP A 341 -14.11 -26.93 12.33
CA ASP A 341 -14.22 -28.34 11.99
C ASP A 341 -12.91 -29.12 12.08
N ALA A 342 -11.78 -28.43 12.22
CA ALA A 342 -10.46 -29.06 12.29
C ALA A 342 -10.30 -30.06 13.47
N PRO A 343 -10.86 -29.82 14.66
CA PRO A 343 -10.82 -30.80 15.73
C PRO A 343 -11.52 -32.11 15.39
N VAL A 344 -12.65 -32.05 14.69
CA VAL A 344 -13.45 -33.25 14.31
C VAL A 344 -12.76 -34.02 13.18
N LEU A 345 -12.22 -33.31 12.18
CA LEU A 345 -11.64 -33.94 10.99
C LEU A 345 -10.19 -34.37 11.17
N LEU A 346 -9.40 -33.58 11.90
CA LEU A 346 -7.94 -33.67 11.89
C LEU A 346 -7.36 -33.85 13.31
N HIS A 347 -8.19 -33.82 14.35
CA HIS A 347 -7.75 -33.79 15.74
C HIS A 347 -6.77 -32.64 16.03
N LEU A 348 -6.97 -31.52 15.34
CA LEU A 348 -6.16 -30.31 15.47
C LEU A 348 -7.00 -29.15 16.00
N THR A 349 -6.47 -28.41 16.93
CA THR A 349 -7.04 -27.14 17.40
C THR A 349 -6.19 -25.99 16.92
N GLY A 350 -6.82 -24.88 16.54
CA GLY A 350 -6.11 -23.74 15.98
C GLY A 350 -6.52 -22.41 16.60
N HIS A 351 -5.61 -21.45 16.53
CA HIS A 351 -5.83 -20.08 16.96
C HIS A 351 -4.96 -19.10 16.17
N LEU A 352 -5.36 -17.83 16.14
CA LEU A 352 -4.52 -16.73 15.65
C LEU A 352 -3.60 -16.26 16.78
N ASN A 353 -2.30 -16.13 16.48
CA ASN A 353 -1.35 -15.52 17.38
C ASN A 353 -1.31 -13.98 17.24
N GLU A 354 -0.49 -13.30 18.03
CA GLU A 354 -0.36 -11.85 18.02
C GLU A 354 0.20 -11.28 16.68
N LYS A 355 0.87 -12.11 15.88
CA LYS A 355 1.39 -11.75 14.54
C LYS A 355 0.38 -11.97 13.42
N LEU A 356 -0.84 -12.39 13.76
CA LEU A 356 -1.86 -12.82 12.83
C LEU A 356 -1.42 -14.01 11.97
N ASP A 357 -0.66 -14.95 12.56
CA ASP A 357 -0.41 -16.27 11.97
C ASP A 357 -1.40 -17.26 12.57
N TYR A 358 -1.85 -18.25 11.79
CA TYR A 358 -2.77 -19.28 12.26
C TYR A 358 -2.00 -20.53 12.64
N GLU A 359 -2.05 -20.89 13.91
CA GLU A 359 -1.32 -22.02 14.48
C GLU A 359 -2.25 -23.18 14.76
N LEU A 360 -1.90 -24.38 14.28
CA LEU A 360 -2.57 -25.66 14.53
C LEU A 360 -1.70 -26.58 15.38
N GLN A 361 -2.30 -27.13 16.43
CA GLN A 361 -1.66 -28.05 17.38
C GLN A 361 -2.45 -29.34 17.53
#